data_8676875ba412b22013d50b023db2b7fd
#
_entry.id   8676875ba412b22013d50b023db2b7fd
#
_cell.length_a   1.000
_cell.length_b   1.000
_cell.length_c   1.000
_cell.angle_alpha   90.00
_cell.angle_beta   90.00
_cell.angle_gamma   90.00
#
_symmetry.space_group_name_H-M   'P 1'
#
loop_
_entity.id
_entity.type
_entity.pdbx_description
1 polymer ?
#
loop_
_entity_poly.entity_id
_entity_poly.type
_entity_poly.pdbx_seq_one_letter_code
_entity_poly.pdbx_strand_id
1 'polypeptide(L)'
;MQKNKKTLPQKPLIVLVIAIIALVGVGCSPTSSQQKVTLKIWKPFVDSENMSVIIQEYRKVNPNVTIEYTKKNIETYEQDLLNALAAGNGPDIFSINNTWLNQYLDKISPAPNDLYTIREYREAFVDAVSSDLIRDNKVYGTAMWVDSLGLYYNKDLMGTAGIATPPRTWDQLARDVRAIKTQDSTGYFTRSGVAMGMYDNVNRAQDIIYLLMLQAGAVPWSSDGRSSTIASSIQRNGQSFNPGAEGISFYTSFASPSSANYNWNIESDYSVDAFANGRAAYLYGYSYTREQINAKAPNLNYDVANVPQFDLSQPSVNYANYFAEVVSKQGTTQVQAAAWDFLKFATSKSALDAYYARDKQPSSRRDLIALQTSDLEIGVFAHANLTAKTIQKYDEPKFDAIFAEVVGNILLRGQTSQSALSRAQTQIGTLVTQRLF
;
A
#
# COMPACT_ATOMS: atom_id res chain seq x y z
N MET A 1 -18.26 64.58 -93.04
CA MET A 1 -18.83 64.70 -91.70
C MET A 1 -18.93 63.30 -91.09
N GLN A 2 -18.05 63.01 -90.20
CA GLN A 2 -17.90 61.72 -89.53
C GLN A 2 -18.92 61.56 -88.42
N LYS A 3 -19.54 60.39 -88.31
CA LYS A 3 -20.28 59.96 -87.11
C LYS A 3 -19.63 58.75 -86.47
N ASN A 4 -19.10 58.98 -85.33
CA ASN A 4 -18.54 57.97 -84.47
C ASN A 4 -19.64 57.03 -83.93
N LYS A 5 -19.48 55.75 -84.08
CA LYS A 5 -20.22 54.71 -83.35
C LYS A 5 -19.33 54.23 -82.16
N LYS A 6 -19.82 54.47 -80.96
CA LYS A 6 -19.26 53.91 -79.73
C LYS A 6 -19.77 52.48 -79.53
N THR A 7 -18.88 51.55 -79.47
CA THR A 7 -19.11 50.17 -79.02
C THR A 7 -19.04 50.05 -77.50
N LEU A 8 -20.06 49.45 -76.91
CA LEU A 8 -20.07 49.10 -75.48
C LEU A 8 -19.27 47.84 -75.26
N PRO A 9 -18.53 47.73 -74.12
CA PRO A 9 -17.79 46.50 -73.80
C PRO A 9 -18.67 45.50 -73.09
N GLN A 10 -18.73 44.27 -73.62
CA GLN A 10 -19.22 43.07 -72.89
C GLN A 10 -18.16 42.57 -71.92
N LYS A 11 -18.35 42.75 -70.63
CA LYS A 11 -17.79 41.97 -69.52
C LYS A 11 -18.57 42.33 -68.25
N PRO A 12 -19.37 41.42 -67.68
CA PRO A 12 -18.93 40.70 -66.51
C PRO A 12 -19.71 39.40 -66.24
N LEU A 13 -19.68 38.40 -67.10
CA LEU A 13 -20.37 37.14 -66.79
C LEU A 13 -19.39 36.01 -66.33
N ILE A 14 -18.08 36.17 -66.51
CA ILE A 14 -17.07 35.14 -66.19
C ILE A 14 -16.55 35.25 -64.78
N VAL A 15 -16.65 36.38 -64.07
CA VAL A 15 -16.13 36.60 -62.71
C VAL A 15 -17.05 35.99 -61.61
N LEU A 16 -18.36 35.83 -61.91
CA LEU A 16 -19.32 35.28 -60.91
C LEU A 16 -19.29 33.77 -60.80
N VAL A 17 -18.84 33.04 -61.83
CA VAL A 17 -18.76 31.55 -61.79
C VAL A 17 -17.48 31.06 -61.02
N ILE A 18 -16.40 31.84 -61.04
CA ILE A 18 -15.17 31.51 -60.36
C ILE A 18 -15.27 31.75 -58.82
N ALA A 19 -16.10 32.73 -58.42
CA ALA A 19 -16.31 33.01 -56.97
C ALA A 19 -17.18 31.96 -56.27
N ILE A 20 -18.04 31.23 -57.00
CA ILE A 20 -18.90 30.17 -56.37
C ILE A 20 -18.15 28.84 -56.21
N ILE A 21 -17.12 28.56 -57.02
CA ILE A 21 -16.29 27.33 -56.87
C ILE A 21 -15.27 27.46 -55.73
N ALA A 22 -14.90 28.67 -55.30
CA ALA A 22 -13.98 28.88 -54.17
C ALA A 22 -14.64 28.78 -52.78
N LEU A 23 -15.98 28.69 -52.66
CA LEU A 23 -16.71 28.60 -51.39
C LEU A 23 -17.15 27.17 -51.00
N VAL A 24 -16.90 26.18 -51.83
CA VAL A 24 -17.22 24.76 -51.54
C VAL A 24 -15.97 23.96 -51.03
N GLY A 25 -14.81 24.59 -50.95
CA GLY A 25 -13.53 23.96 -50.63
C GLY A 25 -13.03 24.09 -49.18
N VAL A 26 -13.83 24.61 -48.21
CA VAL A 26 -13.40 24.77 -46.82
C VAL A 26 -14.37 24.06 -45.91
N GLY A 27 -14.39 22.75 -45.96
CA GLY A 27 -15.18 21.88 -45.11
C GLY A 27 -14.43 20.62 -44.66
N CYS A 28 -13.11 20.62 -44.72
CA CYS A 28 -12.29 19.66 -43.95
C CYS A 28 -11.78 20.37 -42.71
N SER A 29 -12.58 20.35 -41.63
CA SER A 29 -11.99 20.47 -40.29
C SER A 29 -10.94 19.39 -40.22
N PRO A 30 -9.67 19.69 -39.88
CA PRO A 30 -8.74 18.63 -39.56
C PRO A 30 -9.33 17.89 -38.35
N THR A 31 -9.86 16.70 -38.58
CA THR A 31 -10.00 15.73 -37.53
C THR A 31 -8.62 15.66 -36.91
N SER A 32 -8.44 16.22 -35.71
CA SER A 32 -7.21 16.04 -34.96
C SER A 32 -7.04 14.55 -34.86
N SER A 33 -6.15 13.97 -35.67
CA SER A 33 -5.77 12.58 -35.53
C SER A 33 -5.19 12.50 -34.12
N GLN A 34 -5.97 12.00 -33.15
CA GLN A 34 -5.47 11.77 -31.82
C GLN A 34 -4.22 10.89 -31.95
N GLN A 35 -3.10 11.48 -31.63
CA GLN A 35 -1.80 10.83 -31.79
C GLN A 35 -1.80 9.55 -30.95
N LYS A 36 -1.43 8.43 -31.56
CA LYS A 36 -1.32 7.14 -30.85
C LYS A 36 -0.26 7.24 -29.77
N VAL A 37 -0.59 6.77 -28.58
CA VAL A 37 0.31 6.72 -27.41
C VAL A 37 0.51 5.26 -27.01
N THR A 38 1.74 4.86 -26.75
CA THR A 38 2.06 3.58 -26.11
C THR A 38 2.52 3.84 -24.69
N LEU A 39 1.90 3.16 -23.72
CA LEU A 39 2.23 3.22 -22.29
C LEU A 39 2.88 1.91 -21.85
N LYS A 40 4.07 1.99 -21.31
CA LYS A 40 4.77 0.86 -20.67
C LYS A 40 4.46 0.82 -19.17
N ILE A 41 3.95 -0.32 -18.70
CA ILE A 41 3.56 -0.51 -17.30
C ILE A 41 4.37 -1.64 -16.69
N TRP A 42 5.06 -1.37 -15.57
CA TRP A 42 5.76 -2.37 -14.78
C TRP A 42 5.11 -2.53 -13.40
N LYS A 43 4.73 -3.76 -13.07
CA LYS A 43 4.19 -4.12 -11.76
C LYS A 43 4.80 -5.43 -11.25
N PRO A 44 5.11 -5.56 -9.97
CA PRO A 44 5.27 -6.85 -9.33
C PRO A 44 3.88 -7.46 -9.06
N PHE A 45 3.79 -8.70 -8.64
CA PHE A 45 2.62 -9.41 -8.08
C PHE A 45 1.41 -9.64 -8.99
N VAL A 46 1.09 -8.76 -9.96
CA VAL A 46 -0.11 -8.89 -10.80
C VAL A 46 0.23 -9.65 -12.06
N ASP A 47 -0.50 -10.72 -12.33
CA ASP A 47 -0.35 -11.48 -13.56
C ASP A 47 -0.94 -10.74 -14.77
N SER A 48 -0.35 -10.93 -15.94
CA SER A 48 -0.77 -10.27 -17.18
C SER A 48 -2.23 -10.58 -17.53
N GLU A 49 -2.71 -11.77 -17.18
CA GLU A 49 -4.10 -12.17 -17.37
C GLU A 49 -5.06 -11.35 -16.52
N ASN A 50 -4.72 -11.10 -15.24
CA ASN A 50 -5.54 -10.30 -14.34
C ASN A 50 -5.55 -8.82 -14.78
N MET A 51 -4.37 -8.29 -15.16
CA MET A 51 -4.28 -6.92 -15.66
C MET A 51 -4.99 -6.73 -17.01
N SER A 52 -5.09 -7.77 -17.81
CA SER A 52 -5.77 -7.72 -19.14
C SER A 52 -7.24 -7.31 -19.04
N VAL A 53 -7.92 -7.60 -17.93
CA VAL A 53 -9.33 -7.18 -17.70
C VAL A 53 -9.45 -5.65 -17.80
N ILE A 54 -8.61 -4.94 -17.05
CA ILE A 54 -8.62 -3.46 -17.06
C ILE A 54 -8.14 -2.92 -18.40
N ILE A 55 -7.09 -3.50 -18.97
CA ILE A 55 -6.51 -3.06 -20.25
C ILE A 55 -7.53 -3.17 -21.39
N GLN A 56 -8.28 -4.27 -21.46
CA GLN A 56 -9.30 -4.47 -22.49
C GLN A 56 -10.47 -3.50 -22.35
N GLU A 57 -10.95 -3.25 -21.12
CA GLU A 57 -12.02 -2.29 -20.88
C GLU A 57 -11.55 -0.85 -21.21
N TYR A 58 -10.32 -0.48 -20.83
CA TYR A 58 -9.77 0.83 -21.17
C TYR A 58 -9.64 1.05 -22.68
N ARG A 59 -9.24 0.02 -23.42
CA ARG A 59 -9.12 0.09 -24.89
C ARG A 59 -10.44 0.42 -25.59
N LYS A 60 -11.59 0.03 -25.01
CA LYS A 60 -12.92 0.35 -25.57
C LYS A 60 -13.22 1.84 -25.52
N VAL A 61 -12.75 2.54 -24.50
CA VAL A 61 -12.99 3.98 -24.29
C VAL A 61 -11.84 4.84 -24.83
N ASN A 62 -10.62 4.30 -24.90
CA ASN A 62 -9.41 5.00 -25.36
C ASN A 62 -8.64 4.16 -26.42
N PRO A 63 -9.18 3.97 -27.64
CA PRO A 63 -8.60 3.09 -28.66
C PRO A 63 -7.24 3.56 -29.21
N ASN A 64 -6.88 4.83 -28.98
CA ASN A 64 -5.61 5.41 -29.42
C ASN A 64 -4.46 5.20 -28.41
N VAL A 65 -4.75 4.61 -27.25
CA VAL A 65 -3.73 4.26 -26.25
C VAL A 65 -3.47 2.76 -26.26
N THR A 66 -2.23 2.39 -26.51
CA THR A 66 -1.76 1.00 -26.43
C THR A 66 -1.03 0.80 -25.12
N ILE A 67 -1.29 -0.30 -24.41
CA ILE A 67 -0.64 -0.62 -23.13
C ILE A 67 0.25 -1.85 -23.29
N GLU A 68 1.53 -1.68 -22.97
CA GLU A 68 2.54 -2.72 -22.87
C GLU A 68 2.76 -3.03 -21.38
N TYR A 69 2.17 -4.13 -20.93
CA TYR A 69 2.25 -4.56 -19.52
C TYR A 69 3.37 -5.58 -19.33
N THR A 70 4.18 -5.41 -18.27
CA THR A 70 5.23 -6.35 -17.87
C THR A 70 5.13 -6.63 -16.38
N LYS A 71 4.86 -7.89 -16.00
CA LYS A 71 5.06 -8.38 -14.63
C LYS A 71 6.55 -8.52 -14.37
N LYS A 72 7.02 -7.95 -13.25
CA LYS A 72 8.43 -7.99 -12.82
C LYS A 72 8.61 -8.91 -11.63
N ASN A 73 9.80 -9.47 -11.48
CA ASN A 73 10.16 -10.22 -10.27
C ASN A 73 10.36 -9.23 -9.11
N ILE A 74 9.66 -9.46 -7.98
CA ILE A 74 9.73 -8.58 -6.82
C ILE A 74 11.13 -8.50 -6.21
N GLU A 75 11.91 -9.59 -6.24
CA GLU A 75 13.24 -9.64 -5.64
C GLU A 75 14.25 -8.69 -6.30
N THR A 76 14.10 -8.42 -7.62
CA THR A 76 14.99 -7.54 -8.38
C THR A 76 14.30 -6.24 -8.77
N TYR A 77 13.01 -6.11 -8.49
CA TYR A 77 12.15 -5.07 -9.04
C TYR A 77 12.67 -3.65 -8.82
N GLU A 78 12.98 -3.30 -7.56
CA GLU A 78 13.42 -1.94 -7.24
C GLU A 78 14.74 -1.58 -7.94
N GLN A 79 15.70 -2.50 -7.96
CA GLN A 79 16.98 -2.29 -8.62
C GLN A 79 16.81 -2.16 -10.14
N ASP A 80 16.01 -3.04 -10.76
CA ASP A 80 15.71 -3.00 -12.19
C ASP A 80 15.02 -1.68 -12.58
N LEU A 81 14.06 -1.23 -11.74
CA LEU A 81 13.33 0.01 -11.94
C LEU A 81 14.26 1.22 -11.86
N LEU A 82 15.09 1.32 -10.83
CA LEU A 82 16.03 2.42 -10.66
C LEU A 82 17.04 2.48 -11.80
N ASN A 83 17.59 1.33 -12.23
CA ASN A 83 18.50 1.24 -13.36
C ASN A 83 17.85 1.71 -14.67
N ALA A 84 16.61 1.27 -14.94
CA ALA A 84 15.87 1.64 -16.13
C ALA A 84 15.51 3.14 -16.15
N LEU A 85 15.09 3.70 -15.01
CA LEU A 85 14.82 5.12 -14.86
C LEU A 85 16.11 5.94 -15.05
N ALA A 86 17.24 5.53 -14.47
CA ALA A 86 18.52 6.21 -14.64
C ALA A 86 19.02 6.20 -16.10
N ALA A 87 18.75 5.11 -16.83
CA ALA A 87 19.10 4.97 -18.24
C ALA A 87 18.11 5.70 -19.21
N GLY A 88 17.02 6.28 -18.71
CA GLY A 88 16.03 6.98 -19.53
C GLY A 88 15.12 6.04 -20.35
N ASN A 89 15.09 4.74 -20.07
CA ASN A 89 14.30 3.73 -20.75
C ASN A 89 13.32 3.00 -19.82
N GLY A 90 13.01 3.61 -18.67
CA GLY A 90 12.06 3.11 -17.70
C GLY A 90 10.61 3.06 -18.21
N PRO A 91 9.69 2.48 -17.43
CA PRO A 91 8.26 2.46 -17.73
C PRO A 91 7.63 3.85 -17.56
N ASP A 92 6.46 4.05 -18.21
CA ASP A 92 5.64 5.26 -18.04
C ASP A 92 4.78 5.20 -16.78
N ILE A 93 4.35 4.00 -16.41
CA ILE A 93 3.65 3.70 -15.16
C ILE A 93 4.38 2.58 -14.44
N PHE A 94 4.59 2.74 -13.15
CA PHE A 94 5.21 1.70 -12.33
C PHE A 94 4.67 1.68 -10.92
N SER A 95 4.80 0.53 -10.26
CA SER A 95 4.38 0.39 -8.87
C SER A 95 5.51 0.76 -7.91
N ILE A 96 5.18 1.47 -6.86
CA ILE A 96 6.06 1.70 -5.70
C ILE A 96 5.37 1.20 -4.44
N ASN A 97 6.13 0.68 -3.47
CA ASN A 97 5.57 0.45 -2.15
C ASN A 97 5.10 1.80 -1.56
N ASN A 98 4.00 1.81 -0.84
CA ASN A 98 3.43 3.03 -0.26
C ASN A 98 4.42 3.80 0.63
N THR A 99 5.41 3.11 1.20
CA THR A 99 6.46 3.73 2.03
C THR A 99 7.56 4.42 1.23
N TRP A 100 7.64 4.20 -0.10
CA TRP A 100 8.73 4.70 -0.96
C TRP A 100 8.45 6.07 -1.58
N LEU A 101 7.29 6.68 -1.38
CA LEU A 101 6.92 7.92 -2.06
C LEU A 101 8.04 8.99 -1.97
N ASN A 102 8.59 9.20 -0.77
CA ASN A 102 9.64 10.20 -0.56
C ASN A 102 10.93 9.91 -1.36
N GLN A 103 11.22 8.65 -1.67
CA GLN A 103 12.35 8.22 -2.49
C GLN A 103 12.16 8.51 -3.98
N TYR A 104 10.90 8.58 -4.43
CA TYR A 104 10.54 8.65 -5.83
C TYR A 104 9.98 10.01 -6.27
N LEU A 105 9.78 10.99 -5.37
CA LEU A 105 9.18 12.28 -5.70
C LEU A 105 9.88 13.03 -6.85
N ASP A 106 11.21 12.91 -6.97
CA ASP A 106 11.99 13.51 -8.05
C ASP A 106 11.84 12.79 -9.40
N LYS A 107 11.35 11.54 -9.40
CA LYS A 107 11.23 10.64 -10.55
C LYS A 107 9.81 10.53 -11.09
N ILE A 108 8.81 10.99 -10.34
CA ILE A 108 7.39 10.85 -10.66
C ILE A 108 6.71 12.19 -10.91
N SER A 109 5.65 12.16 -11.71
CA SER A 109 4.82 13.31 -12.06
C SER A 109 3.51 13.27 -11.28
N PRO A 110 3.08 14.37 -10.64
CA PRO A 110 1.77 14.42 -10.01
C PRO A 110 0.65 14.39 -11.05
N ALA A 111 -0.54 14.01 -10.61
CA ALA A 111 -1.75 14.09 -11.42
C ALA A 111 -2.03 15.54 -11.85
N PRO A 112 -2.53 15.75 -13.08
CA PRO A 112 -3.07 17.05 -13.52
C PRO A 112 -4.15 17.54 -12.54
N ASN A 113 -4.16 18.84 -12.24
CA ASN A 113 -5.08 19.42 -11.26
C ASN A 113 -6.55 19.28 -11.59
N ASP A 114 -6.89 19.14 -12.87
CA ASP A 114 -8.24 18.94 -13.41
C ASP A 114 -8.67 17.47 -13.43
N LEU A 115 -7.73 16.55 -13.24
CA LEU A 115 -8.03 15.11 -13.22
C LEU A 115 -8.63 14.66 -11.90
N TYR A 116 -8.04 15.08 -10.76
CA TYR A 116 -8.49 14.80 -9.41
C TYR A 116 -8.55 16.08 -8.60
N THR A 117 -9.70 16.34 -7.97
CA THR A 117 -9.69 17.21 -6.81
C THR A 117 -9.24 16.41 -5.58
N ILE A 118 -8.53 17.05 -4.64
CA ILE A 118 -8.11 16.40 -3.38
C ILE A 118 -9.32 15.86 -2.61
N ARG A 119 -10.45 16.56 -2.68
CA ARG A 119 -11.69 16.14 -2.03
C ARG A 119 -12.21 14.82 -2.64
N GLU A 120 -12.38 14.74 -3.95
CA GLU A 120 -12.84 13.52 -4.64
C GLU A 120 -11.90 12.34 -4.38
N TYR A 121 -10.59 12.59 -4.37
CA TYR A 121 -9.61 11.56 -4.08
C TYR A 121 -9.77 10.99 -2.66
N ARG A 122 -9.93 11.86 -1.64
CA ARG A 122 -10.15 11.46 -0.24
C ARG A 122 -11.49 10.78 -0.01
N GLU A 123 -12.54 11.19 -0.73
CA GLU A 123 -13.85 10.55 -0.67
C GLU A 123 -13.84 9.15 -1.31
N ALA A 124 -13.08 8.96 -2.38
CA ALA A 124 -13.00 7.69 -3.08
C ALA A 124 -12.12 6.65 -2.37
N PHE A 125 -10.92 7.05 -1.93
CA PHE A 125 -9.93 6.13 -1.38
C PHE A 125 -9.90 6.14 0.16
N VAL A 126 -9.43 5.04 0.75
CA VAL A 126 -9.20 4.94 2.21
C VAL A 126 -8.13 5.92 2.69
N ASP A 127 -8.16 6.24 4.00
CA ASP A 127 -7.25 7.26 4.57
C ASP A 127 -5.77 6.93 4.40
N ALA A 128 -5.38 5.67 4.47
CA ALA A 128 -4.01 5.24 4.22
C ALA A 128 -3.51 5.73 2.85
N VAL A 129 -4.29 5.49 1.78
CA VAL A 129 -3.95 5.92 0.40
C VAL A 129 -3.87 7.44 0.30
N SER A 130 -4.85 8.15 0.86
CA SER A 130 -4.88 9.61 0.81
C SER A 130 -3.73 10.26 1.58
N SER A 131 -3.37 9.68 2.73
CA SER A 131 -2.27 10.18 3.56
C SER A 131 -0.91 9.94 2.93
N ASP A 132 -0.73 8.80 2.27
CA ASP A 132 0.54 8.42 1.66
C ASP A 132 0.79 9.14 0.34
N LEU A 133 -0.25 9.28 -0.52
CA LEU A 133 -0.08 9.67 -1.92
C LEU A 133 -0.46 11.14 -2.22
N ILE A 134 -0.95 11.90 -1.24
CA ILE A 134 -1.13 13.34 -1.36
C ILE A 134 0.06 14.06 -0.72
N ARG A 135 0.76 14.87 -1.50
CA ARG A 135 1.86 15.73 -1.03
C ARG A 135 1.71 17.12 -1.64
N ASP A 136 1.86 18.18 -0.83
CA ASP A 136 1.77 19.57 -1.28
C ASP A 136 0.51 19.84 -2.13
N ASN A 137 -0.62 19.32 -1.67
CA ASN A 137 -1.93 19.40 -2.32
C ASN A 137 -1.97 18.84 -3.75
N LYS A 138 -1.12 17.85 -4.05
CA LYS A 138 -1.07 17.12 -5.32
C LYS A 138 -1.16 15.61 -5.07
N VAL A 139 -1.81 14.90 -6.00
CA VAL A 139 -1.88 13.44 -6.00
C VAL A 139 -0.70 12.87 -6.79
N TYR A 140 0.07 11.97 -6.19
CA TYR A 140 1.27 11.38 -6.82
C TYR A 140 1.12 9.92 -7.24
N GLY A 141 0.02 9.28 -6.92
CA GLY A 141 -0.25 7.90 -7.30
C GLY A 141 -1.68 7.48 -7.02
N THR A 142 -2.02 6.28 -7.40
CA THR A 142 -3.28 5.60 -7.06
C THR A 142 -2.98 4.21 -6.56
N ALA A 143 -3.92 3.59 -5.85
CA ALA A 143 -3.79 2.21 -5.41
C ALA A 143 -4.97 1.39 -5.93
N MET A 144 -4.70 0.24 -6.54
CA MET A 144 -5.76 -0.68 -6.95
C MET A 144 -6.33 -1.42 -5.74
N TRP A 145 -5.51 -1.81 -4.78
CA TRP A 145 -5.90 -2.44 -3.51
C TRP A 145 -5.03 -1.96 -2.37
N VAL A 146 -5.48 -2.19 -1.16
CA VAL A 146 -4.74 -1.97 0.09
C VAL A 146 -4.89 -3.23 0.92
N ASP A 147 -3.80 -3.73 1.50
CA ASP A 147 -3.86 -4.86 2.41
C ASP A 147 -3.54 -4.42 3.83
N SER A 148 -4.26 -4.95 4.80
CA SER A 148 -4.12 -4.65 6.21
C SER A 148 -3.80 -5.90 7.00
N LEU A 149 -3.20 -5.75 8.18
CA LEU A 149 -2.92 -6.90 9.04
C LEU A 149 -4.23 -7.55 9.53
N GLY A 150 -4.26 -8.88 9.47
CA GLY A 150 -5.24 -9.74 10.10
C GLY A 150 -4.63 -10.64 11.17
N LEU A 151 -5.44 -11.10 12.10
CA LEU A 151 -5.08 -12.11 13.09
C LEU A 151 -5.57 -13.48 12.62
N TYR A 152 -4.67 -14.27 12.07
CA TYR A 152 -4.92 -15.68 11.76
C TYR A 152 -4.97 -16.48 13.04
N TYR A 153 -5.95 -17.36 13.22
CA TYR A 153 -6.10 -18.16 14.41
C TYR A 153 -6.44 -19.62 14.10
N ASN A 154 -5.76 -20.54 14.79
CA ASN A 154 -5.97 -21.97 14.68
C ASN A 154 -7.13 -22.39 15.59
N LYS A 155 -8.26 -22.81 14.98
CA LYS A 155 -9.49 -23.16 15.71
C LYS A 155 -9.32 -24.38 16.62
N ASP A 156 -8.48 -25.34 16.23
CA ASP A 156 -8.28 -26.56 17.01
C ASP A 156 -7.45 -26.29 18.27
N LEU A 157 -6.41 -25.43 18.16
CA LEU A 157 -5.60 -25.02 19.30
C LEU A 157 -6.39 -24.16 20.28
N MET A 158 -7.23 -23.24 19.76
CA MET A 158 -8.16 -22.46 20.59
C MET A 158 -9.17 -23.37 21.30
N GLY A 159 -9.80 -24.29 20.57
CA GLY A 159 -10.76 -25.26 21.12
C GLY A 159 -10.15 -26.12 22.23
N THR A 160 -8.91 -26.62 22.03
CA THR A 160 -8.17 -27.37 23.04
C THR A 160 -7.93 -26.57 24.32
N ALA A 161 -7.73 -25.25 24.19
CA ALA A 161 -7.55 -24.35 25.34
C ALA A 161 -8.87 -23.82 25.93
N GLY A 162 -10.02 -24.23 25.41
CA GLY A 162 -11.34 -23.74 25.83
C GLY A 162 -11.67 -22.31 25.42
N ILE A 163 -10.99 -21.80 24.38
CA ILE A 163 -11.18 -20.43 23.88
C ILE A 163 -12.19 -20.47 22.73
N ALA A 164 -13.37 -19.88 22.94
CA ALA A 164 -14.48 -19.94 22.01
C ALA A 164 -14.41 -18.91 20.87
N THR A 165 -13.78 -17.76 21.09
CA THR A 165 -13.69 -16.66 20.12
C THR A 165 -12.30 -16.04 20.07
N PRO A 166 -11.85 -15.55 18.91
CA PRO A 166 -10.57 -14.87 18.83
C PRO A 166 -10.53 -13.59 19.67
N PRO A 167 -9.33 -13.19 20.18
CA PRO A 167 -9.19 -12.07 21.08
C PRO A 167 -9.47 -10.74 20.36
N ARG A 168 -10.23 -9.86 20.99
CA ARG A 168 -10.53 -8.51 20.51
C ARG A 168 -9.64 -7.45 21.14
N THR A 169 -8.99 -7.78 22.28
CA THR A 169 -8.04 -6.90 22.95
C THR A 169 -6.70 -7.59 23.16
N TRP A 170 -5.64 -6.80 23.30
CA TRP A 170 -4.32 -7.32 23.57
C TRP A 170 -4.24 -8.05 24.94
N ASP A 171 -5.04 -7.62 25.90
CA ASP A 171 -5.14 -8.31 27.20
C ASP A 171 -5.82 -9.69 27.05
N GLN A 172 -6.81 -9.82 26.15
CA GLN A 172 -7.39 -11.13 25.85
C GLN A 172 -6.35 -12.01 25.16
N LEU A 173 -5.64 -11.51 24.13
CA LEU A 173 -4.56 -12.24 23.48
C LEU A 173 -3.51 -12.74 24.51
N ALA A 174 -3.07 -11.87 25.41
CA ALA A 174 -2.10 -12.26 26.44
C ALA A 174 -2.61 -13.35 27.37
N ARG A 175 -3.91 -13.36 27.72
CA ARG A 175 -4.53 -14.46 28.50
C ARG A 175 -4.57 -15.75 27.68
N ASP A 176 -5.00 -15.68 26.43
CA ASP A 176 -5.08 -16.83 25.52
C ASP A 176 -3.69 -17.47 25.34
N VAL A 177 -2.66 -16.65 25.12
CA VAL A 177 -1.26 -17.11 24.99
C VAL A 177 -0.84 -17.92 26.20
N ARG A 178 -1.15 -17.46 27.42
CA ARG A 178 -0.80 -18.18 28.66
C ARG A 178 -1.57 -19.50 28.81
N ALA A 179 -2.79 -19.58 28.30
CA ALA A 179 -3.61 -20.80 28.31
C ALA A 179 -3.19 -21.83 27.26
N ILE A 180 -2.67 -21.37 26.12
CA ILE A 180 -2.32 -22.24 24.99
C ILE A 180 -0.88 -22.75 25.06
N LYS A 181 0.08 -21.93 25.48
CA LYS A 181 1.50 -22.28 25.41
C LYS A 181 1.85 -23.53 26.21
N THR A 182 2.71 -24.37 25.64
CA THR A 182 3.27 -25.56 26.32
C THR A 182 4.75 -25.66 26.03
N GLN A 183 5.50 -26.13 27.04
CA GLN A 183 6.95 -26.38 26.95
C GLN A 183 7.24 -27.85 27.32
N ASP A 184 8.28 -28.38 26.76
CA ASP A 184 8.84 -29.66 27.17
C ASP A 184 9.76 -29.51 28.43
N SER A 185 10.35 -30.60 28.87
CA SER A 185 11.25 -30.62 30.04
C SER A 185 12.54 -29.83 29.83
N THR A 186 12.89 -29.45 28.62
CA THR A 186 14.06 -28.62 28.27
C THR A 186 13.75 -27.15 28.22
N GLY A 187 12.45 -26.78 28.25
CA GLY A 187 11.97 -25.41 28.10
C GLY A 187 11.71 -25.01 26.65
N TYR A 188 11.81 -25.96 25.71
CA TYR A 188 11.43 -25.71 24.30
C TYR A 188 9.90 -25.59 24.16
N PHE A 189 9.44 -24.58 23.39
CA PHE A 189 8.02 -24.39 23.11
C PHE A 189 7.51 -25.45 22.13
N THR A 190 6.83 -26.47 22.62
CA THR A 190 6.13 -27.45 21.79
C THR A 190 4.86 -26.85 21.18
N ARG A 191 4.30 -25.82 21.85
CA ARG A 191 3.18 -25.01 21.36
C ARG A 191 3.33 -23.58 21.86
N SER A 192 3.18 -22.65 20.95
CA SER A 192 3.17 -21.21 21.22
C SER A 192 1.76 -20.64 21.10
N GLY A 193 1.40 -19.67 21.95
CA GLY A 193 0.13 -18.96 21.81
C GLY A 193 0.14 -18.04 20.60
N VAL A 194 1.19 -17.22 20.44
CA VAL A 194 1.31 -16.29 19.33
C VAL A 194 2.75 -16.22 18.81
N ALA A 195 2.91 -16.19 17.51
CA ALA A 195 4.20 -15.94 16.87
C ALA A 195 4.52 -14.44 16.90
N MET A 196 5.10 -13.95 17.98
CA MET A 196 5.39 -12.53 18.22
C MET A 196 6.50 -12.35 19.26
N GLY A 197 7.24 -11.25 19.15
CA GLY A 197 8.23 -10.83 20.15
C GLY A 197 9.66 -10.80 19.65
N MET A 198 10.07 -11.75 18.78
CA MET A 198 11.34 -11.75 18.07
C MET A 198 11.23 -10.99 16.75
N TYR A 199 12.36 -10.66 16.10
CA TYR A 199 12.35 -9.99 14.81
C TYR A 199 12.57 -10.94 13.65
N ASP A 200 13.62 -11.76 13.68
CA ASP A 200 14.12 -12.51 12.54
C ASP A 200 13.23 -13.70 12.12
N ASN A 201 12.54 -14.33 13.10
CA ASN A 201 11.68 -15.48 12.84
C ASN A 201 10.17 -15.20 12.92
N VAL A 202 9.79 -13.91 12.92
CA VAL A 202 8.40 -13.46 12.89
C VAL A 202 8.11 -12.76 11.57
N ASN A 203 7.20 -13.33 10.78
CA ASN A 203 6.74 -12.70 9.53
C ASN A 203 6.16 -11.31 9.81
N ARG A 204 6.63 -10.31 9.09
CA ARG A 204 6.16 -8.92 9.23
C ARG A 204 6.31 -8.36 10.65
N ALA A 205 7.37 -8.75 11.37
CA ALA A 205 7.64 -8.29 12.73
C ALA A 205 7.57 -6.77 12.87
N GLN A 206 8.18 -6.04 11.92
CA GLN A 206 8.18 -4.58 11.90
C GLN A 206 6.76 -4.00 11.79
N ASP A 207 5.87 -4.59 11.01
CA ASP A 207 4.51 -4.08 10.81
C ASP A 207 3.65 -4.30 12.07
N ILE A 208 3.88 -5.40 12.79
CA ILE A 208 3.25 -5.65 14.09
C ILE A 208 3.73 -4.63 15.13
N ILE A 209 5.03 -4.31 15.14
CA ILE A 209 5.60 -3.27 16.01
C ILE A 209 4.97 -1.91 15.68
N TYR A 210 4.87 -1.55 14.41
CA TYR A 210 4.24 -0.30 13.97
C TYR A 210 2.76 -0.23 14.34
N LEU A 211 2.01 -1.32 14.17
CA LEU A 211 0.62 -1.43 14.62
C LEU A 211 0.51 -1.11 16.10
N LEU A 212 1.31 -1.75 16.95
CA LEU A 212 1.28 -1.55 18.40
C LEU A 212 1.64 -0.11 18.80
N MET A 213 2.67 0.46 18.18
CA MET A 213 3.08 1.85 18.43
C MET A 213 1.94 2.83 18.04
N LEU A 214 1.32 2.64 16.86
CA LEU A 214 0.21 3.49 16.39
C LEU A 214 -1.04 3.35 17.26
N GLN A 215 -1.38 2.15 17.70
CA GLN A 215 -2.49 1.90 18.61
C GLN A 215 -2.24 2.49 20.01
N ALA A 216 -0.99 2.51 20.48
CA ALA A 216 -0.61 3.18 21.73
C ALA A 216 -0.67 4.71 21.62
N GLY A 217 -0.77 5.26 20.39
CA GLY A 217 -0.87 6.68 20.12
C GLY A 217 0.43 7.35 19.68
N ALA A 218 1.43 6.56 19.23
CA ALA A 218 2.64 7.14 18.66
C ALA A 218 2.35 7.91 17.38
N VAL A 219 2.99 9.06 17.25
CA VAL A 219 3.04 9.86 16.02
C VAL A 219 4.46 9.71 15.47
N PRO A 220 4.67 8.98 14.36
CA PRO A 220 6.01 8.64 13.89
C PRO A 220 6.82 9.83 13.38
N TRP A 221 6.13 10.86 12.87
CA TRP A 221 6.73 12.02 12.21
C TRP A 221 6.21 13.34 12.75
N SER A 222 7.05 14.36 12.76
CA SER A 222 6.64 15.76 12.96
C SER A 222 5.63 16.17 11.88
N SER A 223 4.89 17.24 12.13
CA SER A 223 3.83 17.72 11.22
C SER A 223 4.34 18.10 9.82
N ASP A 224 5.62 18.45 9.69
CA ASP A 224 6.28 18.74 8.41
C ASP A 224 6.92 17.48 7.78
N GLY A 225 6.85 16.32 8.43
CA GLY A 225 7.40 15.03 7.97
C GLY A 225 8.93 14.96 7.98
N ARG A 226 9.64 15.94 8.53
CA ARG A 226 11.10 16.05 8.45
C ARG A 226 11.85 15.47 9.64
N SER A 227 11.19 15.25 10.75
CA SER A 227 11.80 14.72 11.96
C SER A 227 11.03 13.51 12.49
N SER A 228 11.77 12.48 12.86
CA SER A 228 11.16 11.32 13.54
C SER A 228 10.78 11.70 14.97
N THR A 229 9.59 11.31 15.39
CA THR A 229 9.02 11.51 16.73
C THR A 229 8.62 10.19 17.41
N ILE A 230 9.15 9.06 16.91
CA ILE A 230 8.78 7.71 17.38
C ILE A 230 9.07 7.46 18.87
N ALA A 231 10.05 8.17 19.45
CA ALA A 231 10.42 8.09 20.86
C ALA A 231 9.87 9.27 21.69
N SER A 232 8.98 10.08 21.12
CA SER A 232 8.43 11.24 21.82
C SER A 232 7.42 10.83 22.88
N SER A 233 7.46 11.53 24.02
CA SER A 233 6.48 11.35 25.09
C SER A 233 5.29 12.30 24.89
N ILE A 234 4.12 11.84 25.32
CA ILE A 234 2.88 12.63 25.39
C ILE A 234 2.41 12.71 26.85
N GLN A 235 1.53 13.66 27.15
CA GLN A 235 0.85 13.69 28.45
C GLN A 235 -0.44 12.87 28.39
N ARG A 236 -0.57 11.87 29.28
CA ARG A 236 -1.79 11.07 29.43
C ARG A 236 -2.15 11.05 30.93
N ASN A 237 -3.32 11.57 31.27
CA ASN A 237 -3.80 11.67 32.64
C ASN A 237 -2.79 12.37 33.59
N GLY A 238 -2.08 13.41 33.10
CA GLY A 238 -1.10 14.16 33.88
C GLY A 238 0.25 13.47 34.08
N GLN A 239 0.47 12.30 33.47
CA GLN A 239 1.75 11.59 33.50
C GLN A 239 2.41 11.59 32.12
N SER A 240 3.76 11.63 32.11
CA SER A 240 4.52 11.44 30.89
C SER A 240 4.43 10.00 30.43
N PHE A 241 4.02 9.78 29.20
CA PHE A 241 3.81 8.48 28.58
C PHE A 241 4.48 8.44 27.22
N ASN A 242 5.24 7.38 26.91
CA ASN A 242 5.85 7.19 25.59
C ASN A 242 5.13 6.07 24.84
N PRO A 243 4.27 6.42 23.86
CA PRO A 243 3.47 5.43 23.13
C PRO A 243 4.33 4.45 22.32
N GLY A 244 5.42 4.93 21.70
CA GLY A 244 6.32 4.08 20.94
C GLY A 244 7.03 3.05 21.83
N ALA A 245 7.54 3.47 22.98
CA ALA A 245 8.18 2.58 23.93
C ALA A 245 7.20 1.55 24.52
N GLU A 246 5.96 1.95 24.76
CA GLU A 246 4.90 1.05 25.22
C GLU A 246 4.60 -0.06 24.20
N GLY A 247 4.38 0.32 22.93
CA GLY A 247 4.10 -0.64 21.85
C GLY A 247 5.24 -1.67 21.70
N ILE A 248 6.49 -1.20 21.70
CA ILE A 248 7.66 -2.08 21.58
C ILE A 248 7.87 -2.96 22.82
N SER A 249 7.65 -2.41 24.03
CA SER A 249 7.73 -3.15 25.27
C SER A 249 6.70 -4.29 25.30
N PHE A 250 5.49 -4.00 24.89
CA PHE A 250 4.46 -5.02 24.77
C PHE A 250 4.85 -6.09 23.74
N TYR A 251 5.33 -5.71 22.55
CA TYR A 251 5.82 -6.64 21.53
C TYR A 251 6.89 -7.58 22.10
N THR A 252 7.95 -7.04 22.66
CA THR A 252 9.10 -7.82 23.15
C THR A 252 8.78 -8.65 24.40
N SER A 253 7.69 -8.34 25.13
CA SER A 253 7.25 -9.13 26.28
C SER A 253 6.95 -10.60 25.93
N PHE A 254 6.58 -10.90 24.68
CA PHE A 254 6.30 -12.26 24.22
C PHE A 254 7.56 -13.10 23.97
N ALA A 255 8.71 -12.46 23.86
CA ALA A 255 10.01 -13.12 23.73
C ALA A 255 10.95 -12.91 24.94
N SER A 256 10.50 -12.19 25.98
CA SER A 256 11.27 -11.97 27.20
C SER A 256 11.04 -13.09 28.23
N PRO A 257 12.08 -13.87 28.63
CA PRO A 257 11.92 -14.98 29.59
C PRO A 257 11.36 -14.56 30.96
N SER A 258 11.56 -13.30 31.39
CA SER A 258 11.02 -12.75 32.61
C SER A 258 9.55 -12.34 32.54
N SER A 259 8.96 -12.34 31.37
CA SER A 259 7.57 -11.91 31.14
C SER A 259 6.60 -13.08 31.30
N ALA A 260 5.45 -12.83 31.91
CA ALA A 260 4.32 -13.78 31.91
C ALA A 260 3.82 -14.14 30.49
N ASN A 261 4.04 -13.26 29.52
CA ASN A 261 3.65 -13.45 28.11
C ASN A 261 4.67 -14.30 27.33
N TYR A 262 5.84 -14.65 27.90
CA TYR A 262 6.90 -15.39 27.21
C TYR A 262 6.36 -16.67 26.57
N ASN A 263 6.47 -16.76 25.25
CA ASN A 263 5.99 -17.91 24.48
C ASN A 263 6.68 -18.09 23.11
N TRP A 264 7.64 -17.24 22.79
CA TRP A 264 8.37 -17.23 21.53
C TRP A 264 9.84 -16.92 21.74
N ASN A 265 10.75 -17.55 21.00
CA ASN A 265 12.19 -17.29 21.11
C ASN A 265 12.91 -17.60 19.79
N ILE A 266 14.24 -17.47 19.78
CA ILE A 266 15.07 -17.70 18.60
C ILE A 266 15.04 -19.17 18.10
N GLU A 267 14.72 -20.13 18.98
CA GLU A 267 14.61 -21.55 18.65
C GLU A 267 13.27 -21.92 18.03
N SER A 268 12.29 -21.00 18.09
CA SER A 268 10.99 -21.18 17.43
C SER A 268 11.16 -21.18 15.93
N ASP A 269 10.39 -21.99 15.21
CA ASP A 269 10.38 -21.98 13.74
C ASP A 269 9.95 -20.61 13.20
N TYR A 270 10.18 -20.40 11.90
CA TYR A 270 9.59 -19.21 11.25
C TYR A 270 8.07 -19.22 11.42
N SER A 271 7.51 -18.07 11.76
CA SER A 271 6.14 -17.93 12.28
C SER A 271 5.05 -18.54 11.39
N VAL A 272 5.16 -18.40 10.05
CA VAL A 272 4.21 -19.01 9.10
C VAL A 272 4.31 -20.54 9.12
N ASP A 273 5.53 -21.07 9.23
CA ASP A 273 5.76 -22.52 9.32
C ASP A 273 5.24 -23.08 10.63
N ALA A 274 5.50 -22.40 11.75
CA ALA A 274 4.98 -22.79 13.05
C ALA A 274 3.43 -22.81 13.06
N PHE A 275 2.79 -21.82 12.46
CA PHE A 275 1.34 -21.77 12.35
C PHE A 275 0.80 -22.90 11.45
N ALA A 276 1.35 -23.07 10.27
CA ALA A 276 0.96 -24.14 9.34
C ALA A 276 1.13 -25.55 9.94
N ASN A 277 2.17 -25.75 10.76
CA ASN A 277 2.43 -27.02 11.46
C ASN A 277 1.61 -27.19 12.76
N GLY A 278 0.68 -26.29 13.08
CA GLY A 278 -0.13 -26.35 14.31
C GLY A 278 0.67 -26.12 15.59
N ARG A 279 1.82 -25.43 15.52
CA ARG A 279 2.68 -25.12 16.67
C ARG A 279 2.51 -23.69 17.18
N ALA A 280 1.81 -22.82 16.44
CA ALA A 280 1.40 -21.49 16.90
C ALA A 280 -0.11 -21.34 16.75
N ALA A 281 -0.81 -20.80 17.75
CA ALA A 281 -2.25 -20.62 17.71
C ALA A 281 -2.66 -19.34 16.98
N TYR A 282 -1.84 -18.28 17.11
CA TYR A 282 -2.09 -16.99 16.47
C TYR A 282 -0.88 -16.56 15.63
N LEU A 283 -1.18 -16.01 14.44
CA LEU A 283 -0.21 -15.46 13.50
C LEU A 283 -0.74 -14.14 12.94
N TYR A 284 0.11 -13.12 12.81
CA TYR A 284 -0.22 -11.90 12.09
C TYR A 284 0.21 -12.01 10.64
N GLY A 285 -0.64 -11.58 9.73
CA GLY A 285 -0.34 -11.59 8.29
C GLY A 285 -1.34 -10.77 7.49
N TYR A 286 -1.01 -10.55 6.24
CA TYR A 286 -1.85 -9.90 5.23
C TYR A 286 -2.73 -10.94 4.51
N SER A 287 -3.62 -10.50 3.62
CA SER A 287 -4.53 -11.40 2.90
C SER A 287 -3.80 -12.52 2.15
N TYR A 288 -2.66 -12.22 1.52
CA TYR A 288 -1.83 -13.18 0.79
C TYR A 288 -1.21 -14.29 1.68
N THR A 289 -1.14 -14.08 2.99
CA THR A 289 -0.63 -15.10 3.93
C THR A 289 -1.50 -16.35 3.93
N ARG A 290 -2.79 -16.21 3.57
CA ARG A 290 -3.72 -17.36 3.40
C ARG A 290 -3.21 -18.33 2.34
N GLU A 291 -2.74 -17.83 1.21
CA GLU A 291 -2.16 -18.66 0.15
C GLU A 291 -0.93 -19.41 0.63
N GLN A 292 -0.03 -18.73 1.37
CA GLN A 292 1.16 -19.37 1.95
C GLN A 292 0.82 -20.48 2.94
N ILE A 293 -0.19 -20.27 3.79
CA ILE A 293 -0.67 -21.29 4.74
C ILE A 293 -1.29 -22.46 3.99
N ASN A 294 -2.19 -22.21 3.04
CA ASN A 294 -2.88 -23.25 2.29
C ASN A 294 -1.92 -24.11 1.45
N ALA A 295 -0.85 -23.51 0.90
CA ALA A 295 0.19 -24.24 0.18
C ALA A 295 0.98 -25.21 1.09
N LYS A 296 1.16 -24.87 2.37
CA LYS A 296 1.89 -25.70 3.36
C LYS A 296 0.98 -26.68 4.09
N ALA A 297 -0.25 -26.28 4.39
CA ALA A 297 -1.19 -27.00 5.24
C ALA A 297 -2.64 -26.84 4.74
N PRO A 298 -3.03 -27.47 3.63
CA PRO A 298 -4.33 -27.28 3.00
C PRO A 298 -5.53 -27.71 3.87
N ASN A 299 -5.29 -28.54 4.89
CA ASN A 299 -6.33 -29.05 5.79
C ASN A 299 -6.30 -28.38 7.18
N LEU A 300 -5.50 -27.32 7.38
CA LEU A 300 -5.45 -26.62 8.65
C LEU A 300 -6.79 -25.93 8.92
N ASN A 301 -7.35 -26.18 10.10
CA ASN A 301 -8.61 -25.57 10.52
C ASN A 301 -8.35 -24.21 11.14
N TYR A 302 -8.36 -23.15 10.32
CA TYR A 302 -8.08 -21.78 10.76
C TYR A 302 -9.08 -20.78 10.19
N ASP A 303 -9.02 -19.56 10.71
CA ASP A 303 -9.74 -18.42 10.16
C ASP A 303 -8.98 -17.13 10.46
N VAL A 304 -9.53 -15.99 10.05
CA VAL A 304 -8.93 -14.67 10.25
C VAL A 304 -9.89 -13.75 10.99
N ALA A 305 -9.38 -13.03 11.97
CA ALA A 305 -10.09 -12.00 12.72
C ALA A 305 -9.41 -10.64 12.57
N ASN A 306 -10.13 -9.58 12.98
CA ASN A 306 -9.49 -8.26 13.14
C ASN A 306 -8.38 -8.32 14.18
N VAL A 307 -7.34 -7.50 14.00
CA VAL A 307 -6.26 -7.38 14.99
C VAL A 307 -6.80 -6.83 16.32
N PRO A 308 -6.29 -7.32 17.48
CA PRO A 308 -6.70 -6.81 18.78
C PRO A 308 -6.41 -5.32 18.94
N GLN A 309 -7.15 -4.67 19.83
CA GLN A 309 -6.96 -3.26 20.18
C GLN A 309 -6.57 -3.12 21.66
N PHE A 310 -5.85 -2.06 22.03
CA PHE A 310 -5.58 -1.77 23.45
C PHE A 310 -6.86 -1.31 24.17
N ASP A 311 -7.69 -0.53 23.50
CA ASP A 311 -8.93 0.03 24.08
C ASP A 311 -10.05 0.02 23.02
N LEU A 312 -11.11 -0.73 23.28
CA LEU A 312 -12.27 -0.82 22.41
C LEU A 312 -13.20 0.41 22.46
N SER A 313 -12.98 1.31 23.40
CA SER A 313 -13.71 2.59 23.48
C SER A 313 -13.16 3.64 22.51
N GLN A 314 -11.97 3.41 21.98
CA GLN A 314 -11.32 4.27 21.00
C GLN A 314 -11.59 3.76 19.57
N PRO A 315 -11.49 4.64 18.55
CA PRO A 315 -11.49 4.19 17.16
C PRO A 315 -10.42 3.15 16.92
N SER A 316 -10.79 2.06 16.26
CA SER A 316 -9.82 1.00 15.93
C SER A 316 -8.72 1.52 15.01
N VAL A 317 -7.51 0.97 15.19
CA VAL A 317 -6.35 1.28 14.34
C VAL A 317 -5.79 -0.04 13.82
N ASN A 318 -5.57 -0.12 12.51
CA ASN A 318 -4.83 -1.20 11.87
C ASN A 318 -3.60 -0.66 11.16
N TYR A 319 -2.75 -1.55 10.63
CA TYR A 319 -1.58 -1.21 9.83
C TYR A 319 -1.74 -1.77 8.42
N ALA A 320 -1.48 -0.94 7.41
CA ALA A 320 -1.58 -1.31 6.00
C ALA A 320 -0.22 -1.27 5.29
N ASN A 321 -0.11 -2.14 4.29
CA ASN A 321 0.97 -2.15 3.31
C ASN A 321 0.36 -2.41 1.93
N TYR A 322 0.81 -1.68 0.91
CA TYR A 322 0.31 -1.84 -0.45
C TYR A 322 1.31 -1.28 -1.47
N PHE A 323 1.09 -1.57 -2.74
CA PHE A 323 1.79 -0.93 -3.85
C PHE A 323 0.87 0.07 -4.52
N ALA A 324 1.41 1.27 -4.78
CA ALA A 324 0.74 2.35 -5.50
C ALA A 324 1.30 2.45 -6.91
N GLU A 325 0.44 2.73 -7.88
CA GLU A 325 0.81 3.04 -9.25
C GLU A 325 1.09 4.52 -9.39
N VAL A 326 2.25 4.84 -9.95
CA VAL A 326 2.73 6.21 -10.15
C VAL A 326 3.11 6.42 -11.62
N VAL A 327 3.11 7.69 -12.06
CA VAL A 327 3.47 8.09 -13.43
C VAL A 327 4.90 8.60 -13.46
N SER A 328 5.71 8.10 -14.39
CA SER A 328 7.08 8.55 -14.61
C SER A 328 7.14 10.01 -15.04
N LYS A 329 8.13 10.74 -14.54
CA LYS A 329 8.42 12.11 -14.97
C LYS A 329 9.15 12.17 -16.33
N GLN A 330 9.66 11.04 -16.82
CA GLN A 330 10.48 10.97 -18.02
C GLN A 330 9.68 11.04 -19.33
N GLY A 331 8.39 10.68 -19.30
CA GLY A 331 7.51 10.77 -20.47
C GLY A 331 7.21 12.22 -20.90
N THR A 332 6.84 12.40 -22.16
CA THR A 332 6.29 13.69 -22.63
C THR A 332 5.00 14.04 -21.89
N THR A 333 4.61 15.32 -21.90
CA THR A 333 3.35 15.76 -21.29
C THR A 333 2.15 14.95 -21.77
N GLN A 334 2.12 14.58 -23.07
CA GLN A 334 1.08 13.75 -23.64
C GLN A 334 1.07 12.33 -23.07
N VAL A 335 2.23 11.70 -22.91
CA VAL A 335 2.40 10.36 -22.33
C VAL A 335 1.99 10.39 -20.86
N GLN A 336 2.42 11.40 -20.10
CA GLN A 336 2.03 11.56 -18.69
C GLN A 336 0.52 11.77 -18.53
N ALA A 337 -0.12 12.58 -19.39
CA ALA A 337 -1.56 12.77 -19.38
C ALA A 337 -2.32 11.48 -19.68
N ALA A 338 -1.89 10.71 -20.71
CA ALA A 338 -2.48 9.41 -21.02
C ALA A 338 -2.27 8.39 -19.90
N ALA A 339 -1.11 8.39 -19.23
CA ALA A 339 -0.81 7.54 -18.11
C ALA A 339 -1.73 7.83 -16.91
N TRP A 340 -1.95 9.09 -16.59
CA TRP A 340 -2.87 9.49 -15.54
C TRP A 340 -4.33 9.20 -15.87
N ASP A 341 -4.75 9.38 -17.11
CA ASP A 341 -6.09 9.00 -17.59
C ASP A 341 -6.31 7.49 -17.43
N PHE A 342 -5.31 6.68 -17.81
CA PHE A 342 -5.35 5.23 -17.57
C PHE A 342 -5.44 4.89 -16.07
N LEU A 343 -4.65 5.51 -15.20
CA LEU A 343 -4.70 5.24 -13.76
C LEU A 343 -6.05 5.63 -13.13
N LYS A 344 -6.63 6.76 -13.57
CA LYS A 344 -7.98 7.16 -13.14
C LYS A 344 -9.03 6.14 -13.55
N PHE A 345 -8.95 5.65 -14.78
CA PHE A 345 -9.83 4.59 -15.27
C PHE A 345 -9.62 3.29 -14.49
N ALA A 346 -8.35 2.83 -14.36
CA ALA A 346 -7.99 1.57 -13.73
C ALA A 346 -8.42 1.50 -12.26
N THR A 347 -8.51 2.66 -11.59
CA THR A 347 -8.97 2.76 -10.19
C THR A 347 -10.40 3.31 -10.07
N SER A 348 -11.16 3.35 -11.17
CA SER A 348 -12.60 3.63 -11.12
C SER A 348 -13.35 2.47 -10.44
N LYS A 349 -14.54 2.77 -9.90
CA LYS A 349 -15.37 1.75 -9.26
C LYS A 349 -15.65 0.56 -10.18
N SER A 350 -16.06 0.82 -11.44
CA SER A 350 -16.40 -0.23 -12.38
C SER A 350 -15.20 -1.08 -12.82
N ALA A 351 -14.04 -0.47 -13.02
CA ALA A 351 -12.83 -1.21 -13.39
C ALA A 351 -12.31 -2.09 -12.26
N LEU A 352 -12.31 -1.58 -11.02
CA LEU A 352 -11.89 -2.36 -9.85
C LEU A 352 -12.90 -3.45 -9.49
N ASP A 353 -14.20 -3.21 -9.63
CA ASP A 353 -15.22 -4.23 -9.41
C ASP A 353 -15.03 -5.42 -10.37
N ALA A 354 -14.81 -5.14 -11.65
CA ALA A 354 -14.51 -6.17 -12.65
C ALA A 354 -13.18 -6.89 -12.37
N TYR A 355 -12.16 -6.17 -11.90
CA TYR A 355 -10.87 -6.74 -11.53
C TYR A 355 -11.01 -7.67 -10.31
N TYR A 356 -11.70 -7.25 -9.25
CA TYR A 356 -11.87 -8.03 -8.02
C TYR A 356 -12.73 -9.28 -8.20
N ALA A 357 -13.61 -9.30 -9.20
CA ALA A 357 -14.35 -10.50 -9.56
C ALA A 357 -13.42 -11.63 -10.06
N ARG A 358 -12.23 -11.28 -10.55
CA ARG A 358 -11.22 -12.24 -11.04
C ARG A 358 -10.10 -12.46 -10.04
N ASP A 359 -9.62 -11.41 -9.38
CA ASP A 359 -8.51 -11.41 -8.44
C ASP A 359 -8.97 -10.79 -7.12
N LYS A 360 -9.26 -11.64 -6.15
CA LYS A 360 -9.78 -11.23 -4.85
C LYS A 360 -8.72 -10.45 -4.07
N GLN A 361 -8.81 -9.12 -4.12
CA GLN A 361 -7.96 -8.20 -3.38
C GLN A 361 -8.80 -7.27 -2.49
N PRO A 362 -8.35 -6.95 -1.28
CA PRO A 362 -9.06 -5.99 -0.42
C PRO A 362 -9.03 -4.58 -1.03
N SER A 363 -10.18 -3.97 -1.21
CA SER A 363 -10.33 -2.73 -1.95
C SER A 363 -9.59 -1.54 -1.31
N SER A 364 -8.98 -0.71 -2.17
CA SER A 364 -8.51 0.63 -1.80
C SER A 364 -9.64 1.67 -1.75
N ARG A 365 -10.80 1.36 -2.36
CA ARG A 365 -11.94 2.27 -2.48
C ARG A 365 -12.98 2.01 -1.40
N ARG A 366 -13.43 3.10 -0.76
CA ARG A 366 -14.46 3.04 0.30
C ARG A 366 -15.78 2.48 -0.19
N ASP A 367 -16.20 2.84 -1.42
CA ASP A 367 -17.48 2.43 -2.00
C ASP A 367 -17.53 0.95 -2.44
N LEU A 368 -16.36 0.29 -2.59
CA LEU A 368 -16.26 -1.13 -2.89
C LEU A 368 -16.04 -1.99 -1.64
N ILE A 369 -15.45 -1.43 -0.57
CA ILE A 369 -15.25 -2.15 0.69
C ILE A 369 -16.56 -2.69 1.24
N ALA A 370 -17.64 -1.90 1.19
CA ALA A 370 -18.95 -2.33 1.67
C ALA A 370 -19.47 -3.61 0.98
N LEU A 371 -19.07 -3.84 -0.29
CA LEU A 371 -19.45 -5.04 -1.05
C LEU A 371 -18.59 -6.25 -0.69
N GLN A 372 -17.38 -6.02 -0.14
CA GLN A 372 -16.43 -7.07 0.21
C GLN A 372 -16.52 -7.56 1.66
N THR A 373 -17.18 -6.80 2.56
CA THR A 373 -17.19 -7.11 4.01
C THR A 373 -17.76 -8.48 4.36
N SER A 374 -18.63 -9.04 3.52
CA SER A 374 -19.20 -10.39 3.69
C SER A 374 -18.40 -11.51 3.01
N ASP A 375 -17.32 -11.19 2.27
CA ASP A 375 -16.46 -12.19 1.66
C ASP A 375 -15.64 -12.91 2.74
N LEU A 376 -15.67 -14.24 2.74
CA LEU A 376 -15.03 -15.07 3.78
C LEU A 376 -13.49 -15.04 3.71
N GLU A 377 -12.92 -14.66 2.57
CA GLU A 377 -11.47 -14.67 2.36
C GLU A 377 -10.83 -13.31 2.63
N ILE A 378 -11.46 -12.25 2.13
CA ILE A 378 -10.89 -10.88 2.15
C ILE A 378 -11.69 -9.89 2.99
N GLY A 379 -12.90 -10.24 3.46
CA GLY A 379 -13.80 -9.29 4.11
C GLY A 379 -13.23 -8.65 5.37
N VAL A 380 -12.47 -9.39 6.18
CA VAL A 380 -11.78 -8.86 7.36
C VAL A 380 -10.75 -7.80 6.97
N PHE A 381 -9.94 -8.08 5.94
CA PHE A 381 -8.90 -7.16 5.46
C PHE A 381 -9.51 -5.92 4.79
N ALA A 382 -10.54 -6.10 3.96
CA ALA A 382 -11.26 -5.00 3.34
C ALA A 382 -11.87 -4.05 4.39
N HIS A 383 -12.53 -4.61 5.42
CA HIS A 383 -13.07 -3.80 6.51
C HIS A 383 -11.96 -3.07 7.29
N ALA A 384 -10.85 -3.75 7.56
CA ALA A 384 -9.71 -3.18 8.29
C ALA A 384 -9.06 -2.00 7.56
N ASN A 385 -9.12 -1.95 6.21
CA ASN A 385 -8.61 -0.84 5.42
C ASN A 385 -9.24 0.51 5.76
N LEU A 386 -10.49 0.52 6.29
CA LEU A 386 -11.17 1.75 6.70
C LEU A 386 -10.48 2.47 7.87
N THR A 387 -9.72 1.76 8.67
CA THR A 387 -9.04 2.27 9.87
C THR A 387 -7.54 2.07 9.87
N ALA A 388 -7.02 1.57 8.75
CA ALA A 388 -5.60 1.30 8.59
C ALA A 388 -4.80 2.59 8.44
N LYS A 389 -3.61 2.58 9.02
CA LYS A 389 -2.59 3.62 8.94
C LYS A 389 -1.30 3.02 8.40
N THR A 390 -0.39 3.88 8.00
CA THR A 390 0.93 3.53 7.46
C THR A 390 2.00 4.37 8.14
N ILE A 391 3.25 3.98 7.96
CA ILE A 391 4.41 4.78 8.37
C ILE A 391 5.30 4.96 7.15
N GLN A 392 5.47 6.20 6.71
CA GLN A 392 6.39 6.54 5.62
C GLN A 392 7.82 6.23 6.02
N LYS A 393 8.58 5.61 5.11
CA LYS A 393 9.99 5.27 5.29
C LYS A 393 10.82 6.03 4.24
N TYR A 394 12.00 6.47 4.60
CA TYR A 394 12.93 7.13 3.66
C TYR A 394 13.91 6.14 3.03
N ASP A 395 14.07 4.97 3.65
CA ASP A 395 14.93 3.87 3.19
C ASP A 395 14.43 2.61 3.94
N GLU A 396 13.60 1.82 3.27
CA GLU A 396 12.91 0.71 3.94
C GLU A 396 13.88 -0.32 4.54
N PRO A 397 14.91 -0.82 3.82
CA PRO A 397 15.85 -1.78 4.39
C PRO A 397 16.58 -1.24 5.62
N LYS A 398 16.95 0.04 5.65
CA LYS A 398 17.61 0.64 6.81
C LYS A 398 16.64 0.83 7.97
N PHE A 399 15.39 1.21 7.69
CA PHE A 399 14.35 1.27 8.73
C PHE A 399 14.15 -0.08 9.40
N ASP A 400 14.05 -1.14 8.61
CA ASP A 400 13.87 -2.49 9.11
C ASP A 400 15.08 -2.95 9.93
N ALA A 401 16.30 -2.67 9.49
CA ALA A 401 17.51 -2.95 10.24
C ALA A 401 17.57 -2.19 11.59
N ILE A 402 17.12 -0.94 11.63
CA ILE A 402 17.04 -0.16 12.89
C ILE A 402 16.06 -0.83 13.87
N PHE A 403 14.88 -1.27 13.41
CA PHE A 403 13.91 -1.92 14.29
C PHE A 403 14.35 -3.33 14.73
N ALA A 404 15.06 -4.07 13.87
CA ALA A 404 15.72 -5.32 14.26
C ALA A 404 16.74 -5.07 15.40
N GLU A 405 17.56 -4.00 15.27
CA GLU A 405 18.49 -3.59 16.32
C GLU A 405 17.76 -3.20 17.61
N VAL A 406 16.62 -2.49 17.54
CA VAL A 406 15.82 -2.13 18.72
C VAL A 406 15.38 -3.38 19.49
N VAL A 407 14.79 -4.36 18.79
CA VAL A 407 14.33 -5.63 19.40
C VAL A 407 15.53 -6.39 20.02
N GLY A 408 16.64 -6.50 19.27
CA GLY A 408 17.87 -7.13 19.75
C GLY A 408 18.46 -6.43 20.99
N ASN A 409 18.47 -5.10 21.02
CA ASN A 409 18.96 -4.33 22.18
C ASN A 409 18.11 -4.56 23.44
N ILE A 410 16.80 -4.69 23.30
CA ILE A 410 15.89 -4.96 24.42
C ILE A 410 16.09 -6.40 24.92
N LEU A 411 16.00 -7.39 24.02
CA LEU A 411 15.95 -8.80 24.39
C LEU A 411 17.32 -9.39 24.78
N LEU A 412 18.39 -9.00 24.07
CA LEU A 412 19.71 -9.60 24.23
C LEU A 412 20.67 -8.75 25.07
N ARG A 413 20.44 -7.43 25.12
CA ARG A 413 21.35 -6.50 25.83
C ARG A 413 20.70 -5.85 27.07
N GLY A 414 19.43 -6.16 27.35
CA GLY A 414 18.69 -5.65 28.50
C GLY A 414 18.44 -4.14 28.50
N GLN A 415 18.47 -3.48 27.34
CA GLN A 415 18.12 -2.07 27.25
C GLN A 415 16.63 -1.85 27.50
N THR A 416 16.28 -0.71 28.08
CA THR A 416 14.88 -0.30 28.16
C THR A 416 14.33 0.05 26.78
N SER A 417 13.03 -0.20 26.55
CA SER A 417 12.36 0.15 25.30
C SER A 417 12.50 1.64 24.95
N GLN A 418 12.46 2.52 25.98
CA GLN A 418 12.67 3.96 25.80
C GLN A 418 14.07 4.28 25.28
N SER A 419 15.12 3.68 25.87
CA SER A 419 16.51 3.94 25.46
C SER A 419 16.78 3.42 24.05
N ALA A 420 16.32 2.19 23.75
CA ALA A 420 16.49 1.59 22.43
C ALA A 420 15.76 2.42 21.34
N LEU A 421 14.53 2.87 21.62
CA LEU A 421 13.74 3.65 20.67
C LEU A 421 14.29 5.08 20.49
N SER A 422 14.85 5.71 21.54
CA SER A 422 15.51 7.02 21.41
C SER A 422 16.74 6.95 20.50
N ARG A 423 17.51 5.86 20.56
CA ARG A 423 18.61 5.61 19.61
C ARG A 423 18.08 5.44 18.19
N ALA A 424 17.04 4.65 17.99
CA ALA A 424 16.39 4.46 16.70
C ALA A 424 15.91 5.79 16.10
N GLN A 425 15.29 6.66 16.91
CA GLN A 425 14.87 7.99 16.46
C GLN A 425 16.04 8.83 15.92
N THR A 426 17.19 8.77 16.56
CA THR A 426 18.40 9.48 16.11
C THR A 426 18.92 8.89 14.78
N GLN A 427 18.97 7.54 14.66
CA GLN A 427 19.39 6.87 13.43
C GLN A 427 18.44 7.22 12.26
N ILE A 428 17.13 7.19 12.48
CA ILE A 428 16.11 7.58 11.50
C ILE A 428 16.27 9.05 11.11
N GLY A 429 16.53 9.96 12.06
CA GLY A 429 16.81 11.37 11.78
C GLY A 429 18.00 11.55 10.83
N THR A 430 19.05 10.74 10.99
CA THR A 430 20.21 10.75 10.09
C THR A 430 19.84 10.30 8.67
N LEU A 431 19.00 9.26 8.53
CA LEU A 431 18.53 8.81 7.21
C LEU A 431 17.72 9.89 6.48
N VAL A 432 16.86 10.59 7.20
CA VAL A 432 16.06 11.70 6.63
C VAL A 432 16.97 12.81 6.13
N THR A 433 17.95 13.23 6.93
CA THR A 433 18.90 14.28 6.54
C THR A 433 19.71 13.90 5.30
N GLN A 434 20.19 12.66 5.20
CA GLN A 434 20.94 12.17 4.03
C GLN A 434 20.13 12.13 2.73
N ARG A 435 18.79 12.09 2.81
CA ARG A 435 17.91 12.01 1.65
C ARG A 435 17.32 13.37 1.23
N LEU A 436 17.25 14.33 2.14
CA LEU A 436 16.69 15.66 1.87
C LEU A 436 17.75 16.68 1.42
N PHE A 437 19.03 16.38 1.62
CA PHE A 437 20.19 17.19 1.27
C PHE A 437 21.24 16.35 0.52
#